data_f9d28648412697e284d1bf7e54ad16bc
#
_entry.id   f9d28648412697e284d1bf7e54ad16bc
#
_cell.length_a   1.000
_cell.length_b   1.000
_cell.length_c   1.000
_cell.angle_alpha   90.00
_cell.angle_beta   90.00
_cell.angle_gamma   90.00
#
_symmetry.space_group_name_H-M   'P 1'
#
loop_
_entity.id
_entity.type
_entity.pdbx_description
1 polymer ?
#
loop_
_entity_poly.entity_id
_entity_poly.type
_entity_poly.pdbx_seq_one_letter_code
_entity_poly.pdbx_strand_id
1 'polypeptide(L)'
;MYQEEIVIYARTRCRQCRRARRILKRRGYAFEAVDVGGDEELSARLVETTGKKEVPLIFLGGRLVGGLADIEALERSGDLDRLVRGRV
;
A
#
# COMPACT_ATOMS: atom_id res chain seq x y z
N MET A 1 12.05 -1.04 -17.24
CA MET A 1 12.50 -1.08 -15.85
C MET A 1 11.56 -1.90 -15.03
N TYR A 2 12.12 -2.76 -14.21
CA TYR A 2 11.29 -3.66 -13.42
C TYR A 2 10.73 -2.96 -12.19
N GLN A 3 9.50 -3.27 -11.87
CA GLN A 3 8.86 -2.83 -10.64
C GLN A 3 7.83 -3.85 -10.21
N GLU A 4 7.87 -4.22 -8.93
CA GLU A 4 6.83 -5.05 -8.37
C GLU A 4 5.48 -4.33 -8.42
N GLU A 5 4.42 -5.11 -8.59
CA GLU A 5 3.08 -4.54 -8.58
C GLU A 5 2.75 -4.00 -7.19
N ILE A 6 2.22 -2.79 -7.15
CA ILE A 6 1.80 -2.16 -5.90
C ILE A 6 0.31 -1.91 -5.96
N VAL A 7 -0.41 -2.40 -4.95
CA VAL A 7 -1.83 -2.12 -4.80
C VAL A 7 -2.05 -1.53 -3.42
N ILE A 8 -2.72 -0.39 -3.39
CA ILE A 8 -3.07 0.25 -2.12
C ILE A 8 -4.58 0.26 -1.99
N TYR A 9 -5.08 -0.34 -0.92
CA TYR A 9 -6.50 -0.32 -0.59
C TYR A 9 -6.75 0.84 0.34
N ALA A 10 -7.66 1.71 -0.03
CA ALA A 10 -7.81 3.00 0.62
C ALA A 10 -9.27 3.42 0.65
N ARG A 11 -9.54 4.51 1.33
CA ARG A 11 -10.86 5.16 1.35
C ARG A 11 -10.71 6.61 0.99
N THR A 12 -11.80 7.20 0.52
CA THR A 12 -11.82 8.64 0.32
C THR A 12 -11.79 9.32 1.69
N ARG A 13 -11.31 10.56 1.71
CA ARG A 13 -11.22 11.35 2.94
C ARG A 13 -10.40 10.68 4.02
N CYS A 14 -9.40 9.94 3.59
CA CYS A 14 -8.50 9.25 4.51
C CYS A 14 -7.15 9.94 4.42
N ARG A 15 -6.78 10.64 5.50
CA ARG A 15 -5.53 11.39 5.53
C ARG A 15 -4.33 10.48 5.39
N GLN A 16 -4.36 9.36 6.10
CA GLN A 16 -3.26 8.40 6.05
C GLN A 16 -3.12 7.77 4.67
N CYS A 17 -4.25 7.53 4.01
CA CYS A 17 -4.23 6.99 2.65
C CYS A 17 -3.58 7.99 1.70
N ARG A 18 -3.89 9.27 1.87
CA ARG A 18 -3.28 10.30 1.03
C ARG A 18 -1.78 10.38 1.24
N ARG A 19 -1.35 10.25 2.49
CA ARG A 19 0.08 10.29 2.78
C ARG A 19 0.81 9.11 2.17
N ALA A 20 0.21 7.93 2.26
CA ALA A 20 0.82 6.74 1.67
C ALA A 20 0.94 6.88 0.16
N ARG A 21 -0.13 7.36 -0.49
CA ARG A 21 -0.08 7.58 -1.94
C ARG A 21 0.96 8.61 -2.32
N ARG A 22 1.11 9.65 -1.50
CA ARG A 22 2.10 10.70 -1.77
C ARG A 22 3.51 10.13 -1.74
N ILE A 23 3.79 9.25 -0.79
CA ILE A 23 5.09 8.59 -0.72
C ILE A 23 5.37 7.81 -2.00
N LEU A 24 4.39 7.01 -2.44
CA LEU A 24 4.56 6.21 -3.63
C LEU A 24 4.78 7.09 -4.87
N LYS A 25 4.01 8.17 -4.98
CA LYS A 25 4.15 9.10 -6.10
C LYS A 25 5.50 9.82 -6.09
N ARG A 26 5.92 10.24 -4.90
CA ARG A 26 7.18 10.97 -4.77
C ARG A 26 8.36 10.11 -5.19
N ARG A 27 8.26 8.82 -4.95
CA ARG A 27 9.30 7.88 -5.34
C ARG A 27 9.23 7.47 -6.80
N GLY A 28 8.18 7.89 -7.50
CA GLY A 28 8.03 7.58 -8.92
C GLY A 28 7.52 6.16 -9.17
N TYR A 29 6.91 5.54 -8.19
CA TYR A 29 6.37 4.19 -8.36
C TYR A 29 5.00 4.23 -9.01
N ALA A 30 4.75 3.26 -9.87
CA ALA A 30 3.41 3.03 -10.39
C ALA A 30 2.64 2.21 -9.37
N PHE A 31 1.38 2.52 -9.15
CA PHE A 31 0.55 1.76 -8.23
C PHE A 31 -0.90 1.90 -8.60
N GLU A 32 -1.67 0.92 -8.16
CA GLU A 32 -3.11 0.93 -8.32
C GLU A 32 -3.74 1.22 -6.96
N ALA A 33 -4.66 2.17 -6.93
CA ALA A 33 -5.41 2.48 -5.72
C ALA A 33 -6.82 1.94 -5.87
N VAL A 34 -7.24 1.13 -4.90
CA VAL A 34 -8.55 0.52 -4.88
C VAL A 34 -9.34 1.11 -3.72
N ASP A 35 -10.49 1.70 -4.03
CA ASP A 35 -11.35 2.30 -3.00
C ASP A 35 -12.22 1.22 -2.39
N VAL A 36 -12.07 1.02 -1.07
CA VAL A 36 -12.87 0.03 -0.36
C VAL A 36 -14.07 0.65 0.33
N GLY A 37 -14.20 1.98 0.25
CA GLY A 37 -15.33 2.66 0.85
C GLY A 37 -16.60 2.29 0.11
N GLY A 38 -17.62 1.83 0.83
CA GLY A 38 -18.86 1.42 0.21
C GLY A 38 -18.83 0.01 -0.35
N ASP A 39 -17.70 -0.67 -0.29
CA ASP A 39 -17.60 -2.05 -0.77
C ASP A 39 -17.37 -2.95 0.44
N GLU A 40 -18.49 -3.34 1.07
CA GLU A 40 -18.42 -4.12 2.30
C GLU A 40 -17.86 -5.51 2.08
N GLU A 41 -18.15 -6.08 0.93
CA GLU A 41 -17.67 -7.41 0.61
C GLU A 41 -16.16 -7.44 0.49
N LEU A 42 -15.60 -6.46 -0.20
CA LEU A 42 -14.15 -6.35 -0.34
C LEU A 42 -13.50 -6.06 1.01
N SER A 43 -14.11 -5.16 1.78
CA SER A 43 -13.58 -4.83 3.11
C SER A 43 -13.55 -6.07 4.00
N ALA A 44 -14.62 -6.86 4.00
CA ALA A 44 -14.68 -8.08 4.80
C ALA A 44 -13.62 -9.08 4.34
N ARG A 45 -13.41 -9.18 3.05
CA ARG A 45 -12.41 -10.10 2.50
C ARG A 45 -11.00 -9.69 2.91
N LEU A 46 -10.75 -8.39 2.93
CA LEU A 46 -9.43 -7.89 3.36
C LEU A 46 -9.20 -8.18 4.85
N VAL A 47 -10.22 -7.99 5.68
CA VAL A 47 -10.09 -8.33 7.10
C VAL A 47 -9.81 -9.82 7.26
N GLU A 48 -10.51 -10.64 6.52
CA GLU A 48 -10.35 -12.08 6.59
C GLU A 48 -8.94 -12.50 6.19
N THR A 49 -8.42 -11.88 5.16
CA THR A 49 -7.11 -12.23 4.60
C THR A 49 -5.96 -11.66 5.42
N THR A 50 -6.09 -10.44 5.91
CA THR A 50 -4.99 -9.72 6.54
C THR A 50 -5.11 -9.60 8.05
N GLY A 51 -6.32 -9.79 8.59
CA GLY A 51 -6.59 -9.54 10.00
C GLY A 51 -6.65 -8.07 10.36
N LYS A 52 -6.68 -7.18 9.38
CA LYS A 52 -6.63 -5.74 9.62
C LYS A 52 -7.88 -5.07 9.07
N LYS A 53 -8.40 -4.12 9.83
CA LYS A 53 -9.56 -3.32 9.43
C LYS A 53 -9.18 -1.96 8.89
N GLU A 54 -8.03 -1.46 9.30
CA GLU A 54 -7.61 -0.08 8.97
C GLU A 54 -7.12 0.01 7.53
N VAL A 55 -7.29 1.20 6.97
CA VAL A 55 -6.68 1.55 5.71
C VAL A 55 -5.68 2.67 5.97
N PRO A 56 -4.66 2.84 5.15
CA PRO A 56 -4.41 2.10 3.93
C PRO A 56 -3.80 0.72 4.19
N LEU A 57 -4.02 -0.19 3.26
CA LEU A 57 -3.32 -1.47 3.24
C LEU A 57 -2.58 -1.55 1.92
N ILE A 58 -1.28 -1.79 1.99
CA ILE A 58 -0.41 -1.76 0.82
C ILE A 58 0.13 -3.15 0.56
N PHE A 59 -0.09 -3.62 -0.66
CA PHE A 59 0.42 -4.90 -1.11
C PHE A 59 1.50 -4.68 -2.14
N LEU A 60 2.53 -5.50 -2.07
CA LEU A 60 3.66 -5.43 -2.96
C LEU A 60 3.90 -6.82 -3.52
N GLY A 61 3.70 -6.99 -4.83
CA GLY A 61 3.85 -8.29 -5.45
C GLY A 61 2.93 -9.34 -4.85
N GLY A 62 1.74 -8.93 -4.44
CA GLY A 62 0.75 -9.83 -3.85
C GLY A 62 0.94 -10.09 -2.36
N ARG A 63 1.93 -9.48 -1.73
CA ARG A 63 2.19 -9.65 -0.30
C ARG A 63 1.85 -8.39 0.46
N LEU A 64 1.25 -8.56 1.62
CA LEU A 64 0.92 -7.42 2.47
C LEU A 64 2.19 -6.82 3.07
N VAL A 65 2.43 -5.56 2.78
CA VAL A 65 3.50 -4.79 3.42
C VAL A 65 2.99 -4.23 4.73
N GLY A 66 1.79 -3.66 4.71
CA GLY A 66 1.20 -3.07 5.90
C GLY A 66 0.51 -1.77 5.59
N GLY A 67 0.52 -0.88 6.57
CA GLY A 67 -0.12 0.42 6.45
C GLY A 67 0.87 1.55 6.29
N LEU A 68 0.41 2.76 6.65
CA LEU A 68 1.24 3.95 6.48
C LEU A 68 2.54 3.88 7.28
N ALA A 69 2.47 3.44 8.53
CA ALA A 69 3.66 3.40 9.37
C ALA A 69 4.71 2.46 8.79
N ASP A 70 4.25 1.36 8.20
CA ASP A 70 5.16 0.39 7.62
C ASP A 70 5.86 0.95 6.38
N ILE A 71 5.09 1.63 5.53
CA ILE A 71 5.67 2.21 4.32
C ILE A 71 6.62 3.35 4.67
N GLU A 72 6.30 4.12 5.70
CA GLU A 72 7.17 5.20 6.15
C GLU A 72 8.50 4.65 6.68
N ALA A 73 8.42 3.56 7.44
CA ALA A 73 9.63 2.95 7.98
C ALA A 73 10.52 2.41 6.87
N LEU A 74 9.91 1.78 5.87
CA LEU A 74 10.66 1.25 4.73
C LEU A 74 11.29 2.37 3.92
N GLU A 75 10.58 3.49 3.76
CA GLU A 75 11.13 4.62 3.04
C GLU A 75 12.32 5.21 3.78
N ARG A 76 12.20 5.33 5.08
CA ARG A 76 13.25 5.90 5.91
C ARG A 76 14.53 5.05 5.89
N SER A 77 14.37 3.75 5.90
CA SER A 77 15.50 2.83 5.93
C SER A 77 16.15 2.65 4.55
N GLY A 78 15.44 3.04 3.49
CA GLY A 78 15.91 2.81 2.13
C GLY A 78 15.52 1.47 1.58
N ASP A 79 14.82 0.65 2.36
CA ASP A 79 14.44 -0.69 1.92
C ASP A 79 13.27 -0.69 0.94
N LEU A 80 12.49 0.39 0.94
CA LEU A 80 11.32 0.44 0.08
C LEU A 80 11.69 0.28 -1.39
N ASP A 81 12.70 1.00 -1.83
CA ASP A 81 13.10 0.94 -3.23
C ASP A 81 13.61 -0.44 -3.60
N ARG A 82 14.34 -1.07 -2.68
CA ARG A 82 14.84 -2.42 -2.91
C ARG A 82 13.68 -3.39 -3.10
N LEU A 83 12.66 -3.28 -2.26
CA LEU A 83 11.51 -4.16 -2.35
C LEU A 83 10.71 -3.90 -3.63
N VAL A 84 10.51 -2.64 -3.97
CA VAL A 84 9.68 -2.29 -5.11
C VAL A 84 10.37 -2.63 -6.42
N ARG A 85 11.66 -2.35 -6.51
CA ARG A 85 12.38 -2.55 -7.78
C ARG A 85 13.06 -3.89 -7.88
N GLY A 86 12.97 -4.71 -6.84
CA GLY A 86 13.55 -6.04 -6.88
C GLY A 86 15.05 -6.02 -7.00
N ARG A 87 15.70 -5.02 -6.42
CA ARG A 87 17.15 -4.89 -6.51
C ARG A 87 17.83 -5.92 -5.63
N VAL A 88 18.93 -6.40 -6.12
CA VAL A 88 19.78 -7.33 -5.36
C VAL A 88 21.11 -6.70 -5.07
#